data_41fdf38a47a378b34a278ec943d6c37b
#
_entry.id   41fdf38a47a378b34a278ec943d6c37b
#
_cell.length_a   1.000
_cell.length_b   1.000
_cell.length_c   1.000
_cell.angle_alpha   90.00
_cell.angle_beta   90.00
_cell.angle_gamma   90.00
#
_symmetry.space_group_name_H-M   'P 1'
#
loop_
_entity.id
_entity.type
_entity.pdbx_description
1 polymer ?
#
loop_
_entity_poly.entity_id
_entity_poly.type
_entity_poly.pdbx_seq_one_letter_code
_entity_poly.pdbx_strand_id
1 'polypeptide(L)'
;MDINQLLWIVPVVLGVIALLQVAYLLILSVPKGRSRPVKQPSAPIMPTTPQGGLTPAPTYTAPKVTAGKMVIISGLTNLNEIPLPNNNFGIGRFYHPENNVLVALDDKSISRRHATFSGDDLLREYYLTDTNSSYGTNLRKDGQLQLLKPGQRERIYNDDVVQFGNNVTVRFVLPGDTRAAATRL
;
A
#
# COMPACT_ATOMS: atom_id res chain seq x y z
N MET A 1 -32.19 36.82 22.60
CA MET A 1 -30.85 37.01 21.98
C MET A 1 -30.82 38.49 21.58
N ASP A 2 -29.97 39.28 22.24
CA ASP A 2 -29.98 40.73 22.05
C ASP A 2 -29.39 41.10 20.68
N ILE A 3 -30.08 42.03 19.97
CA ILE A 3 -29.68 42.52 18.64
C ILE A 3 -28.24 43.03 18.64
N ASN A 4 -27.76 43.56 19.77
CA ASN A 4 -26.38 44.03 19.92
C ASN A 4 -25.35 42.88 19.90
N GLN A 5 -25.69 41.68 20.33
CA GLN A 5 -24.79 40.52 20.21
C GLN A 5 -24.68 40.03 18.76
N LEU A 6 -25.76 40.13 17.98
CA LEU A 6 -25.76 39.75 16.58
C LEU A 6 -24.87 40.68 15.73
N LEU A 7 -24.78 41.93 16.08
CA LEU A 7 -23.99 42.95 15.36
C LEU A 7 -22.47 42.67 15.41
N TRP A 8 -22.00 42.03 16.47
CA TRP A 8 -20.58 41.67 16.62
C TRP A 8 -20.23 40.28 16.04
N ILE A 9 -21.18 39.37 15.98
CA ILE A 9 -20.96 38.03 15.47
C ILE A 9 -20.77 38.02 13.96
N VAL A 10 -21.56 38.83 13.23
CA VAL A 10 -21.51 38.87 11.76
C VAL A 10 -20.13 39.24 11.21
N PRO A 11 -19.47 40.34 11.64
CA PRO A 11 -18.15 40.69 11.11
C PRO A 11 -17.07 39.68 11.49
N VAL A 12 -17.16 39.03 12.65
CA VAL A 12 -16.21 37.98 13.07
C VAL A 12 -16.33 36.75 12.17
N VAL A 13 -17.55 36.31 11.88
CA VAL A 13 -17.79 35.16 11.00
C VAL A 13 -17.31 35.45 9.57
N LEU A 14 -17.61 36.65 9.05
CA LEU A 14 -17.12 37.04 7.72
C LEU A 14 -15.60 37.11 7.65
N GLY A 15 -14.93 37.59 8.71
CA GLY A 15 -13.47 37.63 8.80
C GLY A 15 -12.84 36.24 8.78
N VAL A 16 -13.42 35.28 9.49
CA VAL A 16 -12.95 33.88 9.50
C VAL A 16 -13.11 33.23 8.13
N ILE A 17 -14.25 33.48 7.45
CA ILE A 17 -14.49 32.93 6.10
C ILE A 17 -13.47 33.50 5.11
N ALA A 18 -13.18 34.79 5.17
CA ALA A 18 -12.21 35.45 4.29
C ALA A 18 -10.78 34.87 4.50
N LEU A 19 -10.38 34.65 5.76
CA LEU A 19 -9.08 34.02 6.07
C LEU A 19 -8.96 32.58 5.54
N LEU A 20 -10.02 31.79 5.66
CA LEU A 20 -10.05 30.44 5.12
C LEU A 20 -9.94 30.41 3.59
N GLN A 21 -10.57 31.39 2.90
CA GLN A 21 -10.45 31.48 1.45
C GLN A 21 -9.04 31.87 1.00
N VAL A 22 -8.36 32.78 1.72
CA VAL A 22 -6.97 33.15 1.42
C VAL A 22 -6.03 31.97 1.65
N ALA A 23 -6.20 31.22 2.75
CA ALA A 23 -5.43 30.03 3.02
C ALA A 23 -5.63 28.94 1.94
N TYR A 24 -6.85 28.77 1.47
CA TYR A 24 -7.17 27.83 0.39
C TYR A 24 -6.49 28.21 -0.94
N LEU A 25 -6.50 29.50 -1.29
CA LEU A 25 -5.84 29.98 -2.51
C LEU A 25 -4.31 29.85 -2.42
N LEU A 26 -3.70 30.03 -1.24
CA LEU A 26 -2.27 29.83 -1.03
C LEU A 26 -1.86 28.35 -1.20
N ILE A 27 -2.70 27.40 -0.78
CA ILE A 27 -2.45 25.97 -0.97
C ILE A 27 -2.52 25.59 -2.45
N LEU A 28 -3.43 26.20 -3.22
CA LEU A 28 -3.55 25.95 -4.66
C LEU A 28 -2.42 26.58 -5.49
N SER A 29 -1.73 27.60 -4.97
CA SER A 29 -0.63 28.29 -5.67
C SER A 29 0.74 27.67 -5.48
N VAL A 30 0.88 26.54 -4.78
CA VAL A 30 2.15 25.80 -4.68
C VAL A 30 2.52 25.31 -6.08
N PRO A 31 3.58 25.81 -6.71
CA PRO A 31 3.96 25.36 -8.03
C PRO A 31 4.34 23.88 -7.99
N LYS A 32 3.58 23.05 -8.72
CA LYS A 32 3.96 21.68 -9.01
C LYS A 32 5.38 21.68 -9.58
N GLY A 33 6.33 21.20 -8.80
CA GLY A 33 7.73 21.14 -9.18
C GLY A 33 7.87 20.55 -10.59
N ARG A 34 8.32 21.38 -11.54
CA ARG A 34 8.74 20.93 -12.86
C ARG A 34 9.91 19.99 -12.68
N SER A 35 9.67 18.70 -12.88
CA SER A 35 10.73 17.72 -13.11
C SER A 35 11.58 18.20 -14.27
N ARG A 36 12.84 18.58 -14.00
CA ARG A 36 13.83 18.85 -15.04
C ARG A 36 14.03 17.57 -15.84
N PRO A 37 14.04 17.64 -17.20
CA PRO A 37 14.42 16.49 -17.99
C PRO A 37 15.86 16.13 -17.67
N VAL A 38 16.08 14.94 -17.14
CA VAL A 38 17.40 14.35 -16.95
C VAL A 38 17.95 14.11 -18.36
N LYS A 39 19.03 14.85 -18.71
CA LYS A 39 19.80 14.65 -19.93
C LYS A 39 20.37 13.24 -19.85
N GLN A 40 19.87 12.35 -20.71
CA GLN A 40 20.37 11.00 -20.85
C GLN A 40 21.84 11.06 -21.29
N PRO A 41 22.79 10.43 -20.59
CA PRO A 41 24.15 10.33 -21.08
C PRO A 41 24.15 9.51 -22.37
N SER A 42 24.74 10.04 -23.43
CA SER A 42 25.00 9.34 -24.67
C SER A 42 25.76 8.04 -24.40
N ALA A 43 25.20 6.93 -24.86
CA ALA A 43 25.80 5.63 -24.75
C ALA A 43 27.22 5.62 -25.37
N PRO A 44 28.20 5.00 -24.70
CA PRO A 44 29.51 4.78 -25.32
C PRO A 44 29.37 3.78 -26.47
N ILE A 45 29.95 4.10 -27.60
CA ILE A 45 30.08 3.22 -28.78
C ILE A 45 30.90 2.00 -28.34
N MET A 46 30.24 0.83 -28.24
CA MET A 46 30.93 -0.44 -28.01
C MET A 46 31.72 -0.85 -29.24
N PRO A 47 33.01 -1.22 -29.11
CA PRO A 47 33.73 -1.90 -30.17
C PRO A 47 33.12 -3.28 -30.41
N THR A 48 32.84 -3.60 -31.67
CA THR A 48 32.44 -4.92 -32.13
C THR A 48 33.53 -5.94 -31.84
N THR A 49 33.31 -6.84 -30.91
CA THR A 49 34.15 -8.00 -30.64
C THR A 49 33.55 -9.25 -31.31
N PRO A 50 34.35 -10.16 -31.88
CA PRO A 50 33.85 -11.27 -32.68
C PRO A 50 33.11 -12.31 -31.84
N GLN A 51 32.11 -12.94 -32.48
CA GLN A 51 31.36 -14.06 -31.97
C GLN A 51 32.25 -15.19 -31.45
N GLY A 52 32.12 -15.52 -30.20
CA GLY A 52 32.71 -16.72 -29.59
C GLY A 52 31.83 -17.21 -28.45
N GLY A 53 31.23 -18.38 -28.64
CA GLY A 53 30.72 -19.21 -27.55
C GLY A 53 29.35 -18.77 -27.01
N LEU A 54 28.30 -19.53 -27.32
CA LEU A 54 27.00 -19.50 -26.66
C LEU A 54 27.20 -19.89 -25.18
N THR A 55 27.45 -18.90 -24.33
CA THR A 55 27.24 -19.07 -22.90
C THR A 55 25.74 -19.12 -22.69
N PRO A 56 25.18 -20.17 -22.05
CA PRO A 56 23.74 -20.18 -21.76
C PRO A 56 23.43 -18.94 -20.93
N ALA A 57 22.43 -18.18 -21.38
CA ALA A 57 21.92 -17.04 -20.63
C ALA A 57 21.62 -17.50 -19.19
N PRO A 58 21.95 -16.68 -18.17
CA PRO A 58 21.61 -17.02 -16.81
C PRO A 58 20.10 -17.27 -16.77
N THR A 59 19.74 -18.51 -16.42
CA THR A 59 18.35 -18.88 -16.20
C THR A 59 17.90 -18.07 -15.01
N TYR A 60 17.16 -16.99 -15.25
CA TYR A 60 16.46 -16.29 -14.18
C TYR A 60 15.49 -17.28 -13.56
N THR A 61 15.89 -17.87 -12.47
CA THR A 61 14.97 -18.63 -11.62
C THR A 61 13.96 -17.59 -11.13
N ALA A 62 12.72 -17.69 -11.60
CA ALA A 62 11.64 -16.86 -11.08
C ALA A 62 11.66 -16.93 -9.55
N PRO A 63 11.53 -15.81 -8.83
CA PRO A 63 11.54 -15.81 -7.38
C PRO A 63 10.51 -16.85 -6.90
N LYS A 64 10.95 -17.72 -6.00
CA LYS A 64 10.13 -18.81 -5.46
C LYS A 64 8.83 -18.20 -4.93
N VAL A 65 7.71 -18.65 -5.46
CA VAL A 65 6.39 -18.21 -5.00
C VAL A 65 6.26 -18.59 -3.52
N THR A 66 5.93 -17.61 -2.69
CA THR A 66 5.58 -17.87 -1.29
C THR A 66 4.46 -18.90 -1.24
N ALA A 67 4.59 -19.92 -0.40
CA ALA A 67 3.56 -20.95 -0.25
C ALA A 67 2.26 -20.44 0.42
N GLY A 68 2.12 -19.13 0.57
CA GLY A 68 0.99 -18.46 1.21
C GLY A 68 -0.09 -17.98 0.22
N LYS A 69 -1.26 -17.68 0.77
CA LYS A 69 -2.38 -17.09 0.04
C LYS A 69 -3.19 -16.15 0.92
N MET A 70 -3.96 -15.28 0.29
CA MET A 70 -5.04 -14.52 0.93
C MET A 70 -6.37 -15.18 0.56
N VAL A 71 -7.19 -15.47 1.56
CA VAL A 71 -8.57 -15.94 1.40
C VAL A 71 -9.49 -14.74 1.56
N ILE A 72 -10.33 -14.48 0.58
CA ILE A 72 -11.28 -13.37 0.61
C ILE A 72 -12.44 -13.73 1.53
N ILE A 73 -12.66 -12.92 2.57
CA ILE A 73 -13.79 -13.08 3.51
C ILE A 73 -14.97 -12.24 3.02
N SER A 74 -14.71 -11.01 2.56
CA SER A 74 -15.72 -10.10 2.05
C SER A 74 -15.17 -9.04 1.10
N GLY A 75 -16.04 -8.38 0.36
CA GLY A 75 -15.73 -7.21 -0.47
C GLY A 75 -15.40 -7.50 -1.92
N LEU A 76 -15.04 -8.73 -2.29
CA LEU A 76 -14.80 -9.14 -3.68
C LEU A 76 -15.68 -10.33 -4.02
N THR A 77 -16.47 -10.21 -5.09
CA THR A 77 -17.46 -11.23 -5.46
C THR A 77 -16.92 -12.32 -6.39
N ASN A 78 -15.84 -12.04 -7.11
CA ASN A 78 -15.33 -12.90 -8.18
C ASN A 78 -14.07 -13.71 -7.80
N LEU A 79 -13.57 -13.54 -6.57
CA LEU A 79 -12.36 -14.19 -6.11
C LEU A 79 -12.60 -14.76 -4.70
N ASN A 80 -12.26 -16.03 -4.52
CA ASN A 80 -12.30 -16.66 -3.20
C ASN A 80 -10.91 -16.63 -2.53
N GLU A 81 -9.85 -16.70 -3.32
CA GLU A 81 -8.49 -16.70 -2.84
C GLU A 81 -7.51 -16.12 -3.87
N ILE A 82 -6.43 -15.55 -3.39
CA ILE A 82 -5.36 -14.96 -4.18
C ILE A 82 -4.04 -15.54 -3.68
N PRO A 83 -3.28 -16.30 -4.50
CA PRO A 83 -1.96 -16.77 -4.13
C PRO A 83 -1.01 -15.58 -3.95
N LEU A 84 -0.11 -15.65 -2.97
CA LEU A 84 0.91 -14.63 -2.81
C LEU A 84 1.99 -14.80 -3.89
N PRO A 85 2.28 -13.78 -4.70
CA PRO A 85 3.14 -13.92 -5.89
C PRO A 85 4.62 -14.12 -5.53
N ASN A 86 5.08 -13.52 -4.45
CA ASN A 86 6.46 -13.61 -3.94
C ASN A 86 6.52 -13.06 -2.51
N ASN A 87 7.74 -12.90 -1.98
CA ASN A 87 7.95 -12.41 -0.61
C ASN A 87 8.00 -10.87 -0.48
N ASN A 88 7.83 -10.13 -1.57
CA ASN A 88 7.80 -8.66 -1.53
C ASN A 88 6.95 -8.12 -2.67
N PHE A 89 5.75 -7.66 -2.36
CA PHE A 89 4.84 -7.11 -3.35
C PHE A 89 3.92 -6.05 -2.75
N GLY A 90 3.40 -5.20 -3.62
CA GLY A 90 2.35 -4.24 -3.29
C GLY A 90 0.97 -4.84 -3.48
N ILE A 91 0.05 -4.35 -2.66
CA ILE A 91 -1.39 -4.59 -2.72
C ILE A 91 -2.04 -3.27 -3.11
N GLY A 92 -2.92 -3.28 -4.10
CA GLY A 92 -3.58 -2.07 -4.57
C GLY A 92 -4.87 -2.36 -5.32
N ARG A 93 -5.54 -1.29 -5.79
CA ARG A 93 -6.80 -1.43 -6.51
C ARG A 93 -6.65 -2.17 -7.85
N PHE A 94 -5.56 -1.90 -8.57
CA PHE A 94 -5.28 -2.45 -9.88
C PHE A 94 -3.92 -3.12 -9.92
N TYR A 95 -3.80 -4.15 -10.75
CA TYR A 95 -2.52 -4.78 -11.04
C TYR A 95 -1.60 -3.78 -11.75
N HIS A 96 -0.40 -3.56 -11.21
CA HIS A 96 0.56 -2.59 -11.74
C HIS A 96 1.99 -3.06 -11.47
N PRO A 97 2.52 -3.99 -12.27
CA PRO A 97 3.80 -4.63 -12.02
C PRO A 97 4.99 -3.66 -12.02
N GLU A 98 4.94 -2.59 -12.83
CA GLU A 98 5.97 -1.55 -12.86
C GLU A 98 6.16 -0.85 -11.51
N ASN A 99 5.12 -0.80 -10.68
CA ASN A 99 5.14 -0.26 -9.33
C ASN A 99 5.12 -1.36 -8.25
N ASN A 100 5.44 -2.59 -8.65
CA ASN A 100 5.41 -3.78 -7.79
C ASN A 100 4.02 -4.08 -7.17
N VAL A 101 2.92 -3.55 -7.71
CA VAL A 101 1.57 -3.91 -7.27
C VAL A 101 1.15 -5.18 -7.99
N LEU A 102 1.38 -6.32 -7.35
CA LEU A 102 1.15 -7.64 -7.94
C LEU A 102 -0.17 -8.27 -7.47
N VAL A 103 -0.79 -7.72 -6.42
CA VAL A 103 -2.09 -8.14 -5.92
C VAL A 103 -3.10 -7.01 -6.10
N ALA A 104 -4.12 -7.27 -6.92
CA ALA A 104 -5.21 -6.33 -7.18
C ALA A 104 -6.44 -6.70 -6.37
N LEU A 105 -6.94 -5.75 -5.58
CA LEU A 105 -8.20 -5.80 -4.86
C LEU A 105 -9.13 -4.76 -5.48
N ASP A 106 -9.93 -5.15 -6.48
CA ASP A 106 -10.75 -4.22 -7.27
C ASP A 106 -11.96 -3.72 -6.47
N ASP A 107 -11.70 -2.77 -5.58
CA ASP A 107 -12.70 -2.04 -4.81
C ASP A 107 -12.34 -0.55 -4.74
N LYS A 108 -13.36 0.32 -4.76
CA LYS A 108 -13.18 1.79 -4.79
C LYS A 108 -12.53 2.34 -3.51
N SER A 109 -12.65 1.66 -2.39
CA SER A 109 -11.99 2.04 -1.13
C SER A 109 -10.51 1.66 -1.08
N ILE A 110 -10.02 0.89 -2.06
CA ILE A 110 -8.62 0.52 -2.15
C ILE A 110 -7.83 1.58 -2.91
N SER A 111 -6.73 2.06 -2.34
CA SER A 111 -5.80 2.98 -3.00
C SER A 111 -5.03 2.27 -4.11
N ARG A 112 -4.53 3.00 -5.13
CA ARG A 112 -3.72 2.43 -6.21
C ARG A 112 -2.49 1.68 -5.70
N ARG A 113 -1.84 2.22 -4.67
CA ARG A 113 -0.85 1.56 -3.84
C ARG A 113 -1.40 1.64 -2.43
N HIS A 114 -1.88 0.53 -1.88
CA HIS A 114 -2.60 0.55 -0.61
C HIS A 114 -1.71 0.06 0.53
N ALA A 115 -1.07 -1.07 0.32
CA ALA A 115 -0.18 -1.67 1.31
C ALA A 115 0.98 -2.41 0.61
N THR A 116 2.02 -2.73 1.36
CA THR A 116 3.12 -3.58 0.93
C THR A 116 3.22 -4.78 1.85
N PHE A 117 3.27 -5.97 1.24
CA PHE A 117 3.62 -7.20 1.92
C PHE A 117 5.12 -7.44 1.79
N SER A 118 5.77 -7.86 2.87
CA SER A 118 7.14 -8.35 2.84
C SER A 118 7.29 -9.56 3.75
N GLY A 119 8.00 -10.59 3.30
CA GLY A 119 8.16 -11.83 4.03
C GLY A 119 9.55 -12.44 3.89
N ASP A 120 9.88 -13.27 4.87
CA ASP A 120 11.03 -14.16 4.86
C ASP A 120 10.54 -15.59 5.18
N ASP A 121 10.53 -16.45 4.17
CA ASP A 121 10.04 -17.82 4.32
C ASP A 121 10.97 -18.69 5.19
N LEU A 122 12.25 -18.37 5.26
CA LEU A 122 13.21 -19.11 6.09
C LEU A 122 12.98 -18.82 7.56
N LEU A 123 12.76 -17.54 7.87
CA LEU A 123 12.48 -17.09 9.24
C LEU A 123 10.99 -17.21 9.58
N ARG A 124 10.11 -17.45 8.60
CA ARG A 124 8.65 -17.43 8.73
C ARG A 124 8.14 -16.13 9.33
N GLU A 125 8.74 -15.02 8.89
CA GLU A 125 8.39 -13.69 9.32
C GLU A 125 7.78 -12.90 8.19
N TYR A 126 6.54 -12.46 8.40
CA TYR A 126 5.77 -11.73 7.41
C TYR A 126 5.31 -10.40 7.98
N TYR A 127 5.31 -9.38 7.13
CA TYR A 127 4.99 -8.02 7.54
C TYR A 127 4.07 -7.37 6.53
N LEU A 128 3.18 -6.53 7.04
CA LEU A 128 2.32 -5.67 6.26
C LEU A 128 2.61 -4.22 6.63
N THR A 129 2.65 -3.35 5.62
CA THR A 129 2.88 -1.92 5.80
C THR A 129 1.83 -1.16 5.00
N ASP A 130 1.02 -0.35 5.66
CA ASP A 130 0.12 0.59 4.97
C ASP A 130 0.95 1.69 4.29
N THR A 131 0.70 1.96 3.00
CA THR A 131 1.47 2.94 2.22
C THR A 131 0.79 4.32 2.18
N ASN A 132 0.19 4.74 3.29
CA ASN A 132 -0.61 5.94 3.40
C ASN A 132 -1.88 5.86 2.54
N SER A 133 -2.60 4.78 2.71
CA SER A 133 -3.84 4.54 1.97
C SER A 133 -4.96 5.48 2.43
N SER A 134 -5.91 5.79 1.53
CA SER A 134 -6.96 6.78 1.79
C SER A 134 -7.95 6.35 2.89
N TYR A 135 -8.22 5.06 3.00
CA TYR A 135 -9.18 4.49 3.95
C TYR A 135 -8.52 3.57 4.98
N GLY A 136 -7.19 3.48 4.98
CA GLY A 136 -6.41 2.71 5.94
C GLY A 136 -6.45 1.20 5.75
N THR A 137 -5.56 0.55 6.49
CA THR A 137 -5.47 -0.90 6.62
C THR A 137 -5.69 -1.27 8.08
N ASN A 138 -6.62 -2.15 8.36
CA ASN A 138 -6.93 -2.59 9.74
C ASN A 138 -6.53 -4.06 9.91
N LEU A 139 -5.82 -4.37 10.98
CA LEU A 139 -5.48 -5.72 11.38
C LEU A 139 -6.34 -6.13 12.58
N ARG A 140 -6.94 -7.33 12.52
CA ARG A 140 -7.68 -7.87 13.66
C ARG A 140 -6.72 -8.45 14.69
N LYS A 141 -6.69 -7.82 15.89
CA LYS A 141 -5.96 -8.30 17.05
C LYS A 141 -6.93 -8.46 18.21
N ASP A 142 -6.88 -9.60 18.88
CA ASP A 142 -7.74 -9.89 20.05
C ASP A 142 -9.25 -9.63 19.79
N GLY A 143 -9.69 -9.97 18.57
CA GLY A 143 -11.06 -9.79 18.13
C GLY A 143 -11.42 -8.37 17.67
N GLN A 144 -10.56 -7.39 17.87
CA GLN A 144 -10.79 -5.99 17.48
C GLN A 144 -9.99 -5.60 16.23
N LEU A 145 -10.55 -4.73 15.40
CA LEU A 145 -9.84 -4.12 14.28
C LEU A 145 -8.98 -2.95 14.79
N GLN A 146 -7.69 -3.01 14.53
CA GLN A 146 -6.73 -1.97 14.85
C GLN A 146 -6.16 -1.38 13.57
N LEU A 147 -6.28 -0.08 13.40
CA LEU A 147 -5.74 0.65 12.27
C LEU A 147 -4.20 0.63 12.32
N LEU A 148 -3.59 0.18 11.22
CA LEU A 148 -2.14 0.24 11.07
C LEU A 148 -1.68 1.69 10.88
N LYS A 149 -0.58 2.05 11.52
CA LYS A 149 0.04 3.35 11.29
C LYS A 149 0.72 3.38 9.92
N PRO A 150 0.41 4.35 9.05
CA PRO A 150 1.04 4.45 7.74
C PRO A 150 2.57 4.44 7.83
N GLY A 151 3.21 3.67 6.95
CA GLY A 151 4.65 3.51 6.89
C GLY A 151 5.26 2.60 7.98
N GLN A 152 4.50 2.20 8.99
CA GLN A 152 4.98 1.28 10.03
C GLN A 152 4.79 -0.16 9.58
N ARG A 153 5.86 -0.97 9.69
CA ARG A 153 5.79 -2.42 9.48
C ARG A 153 5.08 -3.07 10.65
N GLU A 154 4.06 -3.84 10.35
CA GLU A 154 3.33 -4.65 11.34
C GLU A 154 3.50 -6.13 11.01
N ARG A 155 3.90 -6.93 11.99
CA ARG A 155 4.03 -8.38 11.82
C ARG A 155 2.66 -9.02 11.68
N ILE A 156 2.51 -9.86 10.65
CA ILE A 156 1.31 -10.67 10.42
C ILE A 156 1.65 -12.15 10.55
N TYR A 157 0.68 -12.92 11.00
CA TYR A 157 0.79 -14.34 11.29
C TYR A 157 -0.18 -15.14 10.42
N ASN A 158 -0.02 -16.46 10.44
CA ASN A 158 -1.02 -17.34 9.85
C ASN A 158 -2.41 -17.07 10.48
N ASP A 159 -3.45 -17.10 9.66
CA ASP A 159 -4.84 -16.82 10.00
C ASP A 159 -5.17 -15.39 10.46
N ASP A 160 -4.22 -14.46 10.39
CA ASP A 160 -4.54 -13.04 10.63
C ASP A 160 -5.56 -12.53 9.62
N VAL A 161 -6.51 -11.78 10.12
CA VAL A 161 -7.57 -11.13 9.33
C VAL A 161 -7.25 -9.65 9.17
N VAL A 162 -7.18 -9.21 7.92
CA VAL A 162 -6.88 -7.82 7.54
C VAL A 162 -8.04 -7.25 6.74
N GLN A 163 -8.45 -6.05 7.09
CA GLN A 163 -9.38 -5.25 6.30
C GLN A 163 -8.62 -4.15 5.57
N PHE A 164 -8.70 -4.16 4.25
CA PHE A 164 -8.19 -3.12 3.37
C PHE A 164 -9.31 -2.16 2.99
N GLY A 165 -9.08 -0.88 3.25
CA GLY A 165 -10.13 0.12 3.04
C GLY A 165 -11.38 -0.17 3.86
N ASN A 166 -12.56 0.14 3.29
CA ASN A 166 -13.82 -0.02 4.01
C ASN A 166 -14.48 -1.39 3.82
N ASN A 167 -14.20 -2.07 2.70
CA ASN A 167 -15.04 -3.17 2.24
C ASN A 167 -14.32 -4.51 2.16
N VAL A 168 -13.02 -4.51 1.82
CA VAL A 168 -12.30 -5.75 1.51
C VAL A 168 -11.67 -6.34 2.75
N THR A 169 -12.12 -7.52 3.14
CA THR A 169 -11.55 -8.27 4.27
C THR A 169 -10.96 -9.58 3.76
N VAL A 170 -9.75 -9.85 4.15
CA VAL A 170 -9.01 -11.07 3.78
C VAL A 170 -8.43 -11.75 5.01
N ARG A 171 -8.22 -13.07 4.90
CA ARG A 171 -7.44 -13.84 5.85
C ARG A 171 -6.14 -14.28 5.19
N PHE A 172 -5.03 -14.03 5.83
CA PHE A 172 -3.73 -14.52 5.39
C PHE A 172 -3.53 -15.98 5.83
N VAL A 173 -3.24 -16.84 4.87
CA VAL A 173 -2.80 -18.22 5.11
C VAL A 173 -1.32 -18.27 4.78
N LEU A 174 -0.49 -18.30 5.82
CA LEU A 174 0.97 -18.19 5.72
C LEU A 174 1.64 -19.44 6.32
N PRO A 175 2.81 -19.84 5.83
CA PRO A 175 3.64 -20.81 6.53
C PRO A 175 4.07 -20.26 7.91
N GLY A 176 3.80 -20.98 8.97
CA GLY A 176 4.19 -20.55 10.32
C GLY A 176 3.05 -20.59 11.34
N ASP A 177 3.33 -20.00 12.50
CA ASP A 177 2.41 -20.02 13.62
C ASP A 177 1.29 -18.99 13.50
N THR A 178 0.19 -19.28 14.15
CA THR A 178 -0.87 -18.30 14.37
C THR A 178 -0.41 -17.28 15.43
N ARG A 179 -1.03 -16.09 15.44
CA ARG A 179 -0.74 -15.06 16.44
C ARG A 179 -0.91 -15.58 17.86
N ALA A 180 -1.97 -16.33 18.11
CA ALA A 180 -2.24 -16.91 19.43
C ALA A 180 -1.16 -17.90 19.91
N ALA A 181 -0.53 -18.65 18.99
CA ALA A 181 0.57 -19.54 19.32
C ALA A 181 1.87 -18.76 19.58
N ALA A 182 2.14 -17.73 18.78
CA ALA A 182 3.35 -16.91 18.91
C ALA A 182 3.40 -16.06 20.20
N THR A 183 2.24 -15.74 20.79
CA THR A 183 2.17 -14.95 22.03
C THR A 183 2.41 -15.80 23.28
N ARG A 184 2.41 -17.14 23.17
CA ARG A 184 2.61 -18.09 24.29
C ARG A 184 4.06 -18.47 24.55
N LEU A 185 4.99 -17.99 23.70
CA LEU A 185 6.44 -18.17 23.82
C LEU A 185 7.07 -16.95 24.49
#